data_4c15cecb1e5989c6a34fec67de753502
#
_entry.id   4c15cecb1e5989c6a34fec67de753502
#
_cell.length_a   1.000
_cell.length_b   1.000
_cell.length_c   1.000
_cell.angle_alpha   90.00
_cell.angle_beta   90.00
_cell.angle_gamma   90.00
#
_symmetry.space_group_name_H-M   'P 1'
#
loop_
_entity.id
_entity.type
_entity.pdbx_description
1 polymer ?
#
loop_
_entity_poly.entity_id
_entity_poly.type
_entity_poly.pdbx_seq_one_letter_code
_entity_poly.pdbx_strand_id
1 'polypeptide(L)'
;YRQFETQDWAAVLNLQTVEDLKNIHTPYYYEIRLSNKCNLMCRGCKPEFSHLIEKEFDEHNIDYPIKDFQGYTGFDVIDIASLTKQTRVYLTGGEPTVMKEVYEFMRECIAENKTDFDFTLGTNCQFISDTFLELADHFTHMNFAVSLDGYGQVNDYWRWLSNWDTIVANMKLLEQHGHNV
;
A
#
# COMPACT_ATOMS: atom_id res chain seq x y z
N TYR A 1 5.09 -15.54 -2.44
CA TYR A 1 3.98 -15.42 -3.39
C TYR A 1 2.86 -16.31 -2.87
N ARG A 2 1.92 -15.77 -2.09
CA ARG A 2 0.60 -16.40 -2.01
C ARG A 2 0.11 -16.43 -3.45
N GLN A 3 -0.12 -17.63 -3.99
CA GLN A 3 -1.01 -17.76 -5.13
C GLN A 3 -2.24 -16.94 -4.77
N PHE A 4 -2.52 -15.90 -5.56
CA PHE A 4 -3.86 -15.37 -5.60
C PHE A 4 -4.70 -16.57 -6.00
N GLU A 5 -5.33 -17.20 -5.01
CA GLU A 5 -6.40 -18.12 -5.29
C GLU A 5 -7.31 -17.34 -6.22
N THR A 6 -7.57 -17.89 -7.37
CA THR A 6 -8.56 -17.38 -8.30
C THR A 6 -9.86 -17.45 -7.54
N GLN A 7 -10.15 -16.43 -6.72
CA GLN A 7 -11.47 -16.27 -6.13
C GLN A 7 -12.41 -16.24 -7.33
N ASP A 8 -13.39 -17.10 -7.31
CA ASP A 8 -14.47 -17.01 -8.26
C ASP A 8 -15.22 -15.69 -8.00
N TRP A 9 -14.76 -14.64 -8.64
CA TRP A 9 -15.31 -13.30 -8.52
C TRP A 9 -16.79 -13.27 -8.89
N ALA A 10 -17.24 -14.15 -9.80
CA ALA A 10 -18.64 -14.26 -10.14
C ALA A 10 -19.46 -14.71 -8.92
N ALA A 11 -18.93 -15.65 -8.12
CA ALA A 11 -19.59 -16.09 -6.90
C ALA A 11 -19.53 -15.01 -5.80
N VAL A 12 -18.37 -14.34 -5.62
CA VAL A 12 -18.21 -13.26 -4.63
C VAL A 12 -19.16 -12.09 -4.91
N LEU A 13 -19.35 -11.76 -6.20
CA LEU A 13 -20.20 -10.66 -6.65
C LEU A 13 -21.65 -11.08 -6.91
N ASN A 14 -21.96 -12.36 -6.67
CA ASN A 14 -23.25 -12.94 -6.99
C ASN A 14 -23.67 -12.74 -8.47
N LEU A 15 -22.70 -12.78 -9.39
CA LEU A 15 -22.92 -12.60 -10.82
C LEU A 15 -23.34 -13.92 -11.43
N GLN A 16 -24.49 -13.94 -12.12
CA GLN A 16 -25.01 -15.14 -12.77
C GLN A 16 -25.03 -15.02 -14.30
N THR A 17 -24.97 -13.78 -14.80
CA THR A 17 -25.10 -13.50 -16.23
C THR A 17 -24.10 -12.42 -16.69
N VAL A 18 -23.87 -12.35 -18.02
CA VAL A 18 -23.09 -11.24 -18.63
C VAL A 18 -23.79 -9.89 -18.43
N GLU A 19 -25.10 -9.87 -18.27
CA GLU A 19 -25.86 -8.65 -18.02
C GLU A 19 -25.57 -8.08 -16.62
N ASP A 20 -25.33 -8.94 -15.64
CA ASP A 20 -24.92 -8.50 -14.30
C ASP A 20 -23.61 -7.74 -14.35
N LEU A 21 -22.64 -8.12 -15.20
CA LEU A 21 -21.38 -7.39 -15.40
C LEU A 21 -21.60 -5.97 -15.93
N LYS A 22 -22.60 -5.76 -16.77
CA LYS A 22 -22.90 -4.41 -17.30
C LYS A 22 -23.46 -3.45 -16.25
N ASN A 23 -23.97 -3.98 -15.15
CA ASN A 23 -24.51 -3.23 -14.04
C ASN A 23 -23.48 -2.93 -12.94
N ILE A 24 -22.24 -3.43 -13.08
CA ILE A 24 -21.16 -3.10 -12.16
C ILE A 24 -20.59 -1.73 -12.57
N HIS A 25 -20.90 -0.72 -11.78
CA HIS A 25 -20.42 0.64 -12.01
C HIS A 25 -19.24 1.04 -11.15
N THR A 26 -18.85 0.20 -10.17
CA THR A 26 -17.79 0.47 -9.19
C THR A 26 -16.77 -0.66 -9.20
N PRO A 27 -15.47 -0.36 -9.29
CA PRO A 27 -14.43 -1.38 -9.15
C PRO A 27 -14.49 -2.06 -7.76
N TYR A 28 -14.23 -3.35 -7.72
CA TYR A 28 -14.08 -4.11 -6.46
C TYR A 28 -12.63 -4.20 -5.99
N TYR A 29 -11.68 -3.95 -6.88
CA TYR A 29 -10.27 -3.97 -6.59
C TYR A 29 -9.62 -2.70 -7.10
N TYR A 30 -8.96 -1.99 -6.19
CA TYR A 30 -8.15 -0.82 -6.48
C TYR A 30 -6.70 -1.14 -6.12
N GLU A 31 -5.80 -1.06 -7.10
CA GLU A 31 -4.36 -1.00 -6.83
C GLU A 31 -3.89 0.41 -7.13
N ILE A 32 -3.42 1.11 -6.10
CA ILE A 32 -3.10 2.53 -6.20
C ILE A 32 -1.64 2.76 -5.84
N ARG A 33 -0.95 3.52 -6.70
CA ARG A 33 0.39 4.04 -6.50
C ARG A 33 0.33 5.55 -6.47
N LEU A 34 0.42 6.14 -5.28
CA LEU A 34 0.24 7.57 -5.10
C LEU A 34 1.46 8.37 -5.56
N SER A 35 2.66 7.95 -5.19
CA SER A 35 3.90 8.63 -5.54
C SER A 35 5.12 7.71 -5.37
N ASN A 36 6.29 8.22 -5.72
CA ASN A 36 7.58 7.57 -5.44
C ASN A 36 8.19 7.99 -4.09
N LYS A 37 7.45 8.69 -3.23
CA LYS A 37 7.95 9.09 -1.90
C LYS A 37 8.23 7.86 -1.06
N CYS A 38 9.50 7.64 -0.74
CA CYS A 38 9.99 6.49 0.01
C CYS A 38 11.10 6.91 0.97
N ASN A 39 11.21 6.24 2.12
CA ASN A 39 12.26 6.44 3.11
C ASN A 39 13.46 5.49 2.91
N LEU A 40 13.44 4.63 1.88
CA LEU A 40 14.52 3.69 1.57
C LEU A 40 15.07 3.88 0.14
N MET A 41 16.30 3.36 -0.06
CA MET A 41 17.01 3.29 -1.34
C MET A 41 17.36 1.82 -1.66
N CYS A 42 16.36 0.96 -1.83
CA CYS A 42 16.57 -0.46 -2.07
C CYS A 42 17.32 -0.70 -3.38
N ARG A 43 18.30 -1.62 -3.38
CA ARG A 43 19.16 -1.93 -4.55
C ARG A 43 18.38 -2.45 -5.77
N GLY A 44 17.24 -3.08 -5.55
CA GLY A 44 16.37 -3.56 -6.63
C GLY A 44 15.28 -2.56 -7.04
N CYS A 45 15.29 -1.34 -6.47
CA CYS A 45 14.28 -0.33 -6.74
C CYS A 45 14.67 0.57 -7.93
N LYS A 46 13.74 1.40 -8.36
CA LYS A 46 13.89 2.32 -9.48
C LYS A 46 13.45 3.73 -9.09
N PRO A 47 13.87 4.77 -9.85
CA PRO A 47 13.44 6.15 -9.64
C PRO A 47 11.92 6.33 -9.54
N GLU A 48 11.17 5.55 -10.31
CA GLU A 48 9.70 5.61 -10.32
C GLU A 48 9.06 5.18 -8.99
N PHE A 49 9.83 4.50 -8.13
CA PHE A 49 9.34 3.97 -6.84
C PHE A 49 10.10 4.51 -5.62
N SER A 50 11.15 5.32 -5.82
CA SER A 50 11.88 5.96 -4.74
C SER A 50 12.45 7.30 -5.19
N HIS A 51 11.90 8.38 -4.64
CA HIS A 51 12.41 9.74 -4.89
C HIS A 51 13.87 9.92 -4.45
N LEU A 52 14.36 9.12 -3.50
CA LEU A 52 15.76 9.14 -3.08
C LEU A 52 16.68 8.56 -4.17
N ILE A 53 16.22 7.50 -4.85
CA ILE A 53 16.94 6.93 -6.00
C ILE A 53 16.83 7.87 -7.19
N GLU A 54 15.67 8.48 -7.42
CA GLU A 54 15.48 9.49 -8.45
C GLU A 54 16.49 10.63 -8.29
N LYS A 55 16.60 11.18 -7.09
CA LYS A 55 17.57 12.22 -6.75
C LYS A 55 19.02 11.79 -6.99
N GLU A 56 19.39 10.56 -6.61
CA GLU A 56 20.74 10.01 -6.85
C GLU A 56 21.02 9.91 -8.35
N PHE A 57 20.06 9.45 -9.15
CA PHE A 57 20.21 9.35 -10.61
C PHE A 57 20.40 10.73 -11.25
N ASP A 58 19.63 11.72 -10.81
CA ASP A 58 19.76 13.09 -11.29
C ASP A 58 21.10 13.72 -10.91
N GLU A 59 21.57 13.53 -9.67
CA GLU A 59 22.87 14.01 -9.18
C GLU A 59 24.04 13.42 -9.98
N HIS A 60 23.91 12.18 -10.44
CA HIS A 60 24.93 11.47 -11.22
C HIS A 60 24.71 11.54 -12.74
N ASN A 61 23.71 12.29 -13.21
CA ASN A 61 23.31 12.39 -14.62
C ASN A 61 23.07 11.00 -15.26
N ILE A 62 22.47 10.08 -14.50
CA ILE A 62 22.04 8.77 -15.00
C ILE A 62 20.68 8.93 -15.63
N ASP A 63 20.54 8.52 -16.90
CA ASP A 63 19.27 8.60 -17.61
C ASP A 63 18.32 7.44 -17.20
N TYR A 64 17.02 7.74 -17.08
CA TYR A 64 15.99 6.75 -16.77
C TYR A 64 14.69 7.08 -17.52
N PRO A 65 13.87 6.05 -17.86
CA PRO A 65 12.82 6.20 -18.86
C PRO A 65 11.63 7.08 -18.44
N ILE A 66 11.38 7.22 -17.14
CA ILE A 66 10.24 7.99 -16.62
C ILE A 66 10.79 9.06 -15.68
N LYS A 67 11.05 10.24 -16.22
CA LYS A 67 11.34 11.45 -15.44
C LYS A 67 10.02 12.10 -15.05
N ASP A 68 10.01 12.71 -13.88
CA ASP A 68 8.83 13.41 -13.34
C ASP A 68 7.61 12.48 -13.19
N PHE A 69 7.81 11.31 -12.57
CA PHE A 69 6.68 10.48 -12.18
C PHE A 69 5.78 11.27 -11.24
N GLN A 70 4.86 11.99 -11.82
CA GLN A 70 3.74 12.58 -11.11
C GLN A 70 2.72 11.46 -10.93
N GLY A 71 2.82 10.72 -9.83
CA GLY A 71 1.83 9.72 -9.45
C GLY A 71 0.42 10.33 -9.46
N TYR A 72 -0.57 9.50 -9.32
CA TYR A 72 -1.94 9.98 -9.16
C TYR A 72 -1.99 10.89 -7.93
N THR A 73 -2.52 12.09 -8.10
CA THR A 73 -2.50 13.16 -7.08
C THR A 73 -3.46 12.94 -5.91
N GLY A 74 -3.97 11.72 -5.73
CA GLY A 74 -4.85 11.42 -4.61
C GLY A 74 -5.70 10.18 -4.79
N PHE A 75 -6.66 10.02 -3.90
CA PHE A 75 -7.63 8.93 -3.90
C PHE A 75 -8.91 9.29 -4.69
N ASP A 76 -8.88 10.31 -5.54
CA ASP A 76 -10.03 10.81 -6.31
C ASP A 76 -10.69 9.74 -7.20
N VAL A 77 -9.98 8.65 -7.48
CA VAL A 77 -10.51 7.50 -8.23
C VAL A 77 -11.38 6.58 -7.37
N ILE A 78 -11.36 6.74 -6.04
CA ILE A 78 -12.16 5.95 -5.10
C ILE A 78 -13.35 6.80 -4.63
N ASP A 79 -14.54 6.39 -5.00
CA ASP A 79 -15.74 6.87 -4.34
C ASP A 79 -15.87 6.15 -2.99
N ILE A 80 -15.49 6.82 -1.90
CA ILE A 80 -15.50 6.28 -0.54
C ILE A 80 -16.90 5.79 -0.16
N ALA A 81 -17.95 6.48 -0.59
CA ALA A 81 -19.34 6.08 -0.30
C ALA A 81 -19.66 4.69 -0.88
N SER A 82 -19.01 4.32 -1.98
CA SER A 82 -19.19 3.03 -2.65
C SER A 82 -18.43 1.86 -2.02
N LEU A 83 -17.50 2.13 -1.10
CA LEU A 83 -16.72 1.09 -0.43
C LEU A 83 -17.60 0.18 0.40
N THR A 84 -17.39 -1.12 0.25
CA THR A 84 -18.10 -2.19 0.95
C THR A 84 -17.12 -3.26 1.42
N LYS A 85 -17.55 -4.17 2.27
CA LYS A 85 -16.73 -5.31 2.73
C LYS A 85 -16.23 -6.24 1.60
N GLN A 86 -16.79 -6.15 0.40
CA GLN A 86 -16.31 -6.87 -0.78
C GLN A 86 -15.21 -6.10 -1.52
N THR A 87 -15.07 -4.80 -1.25
CA THR A 87 -14.05 -3.97 -1.91
C THR A 87 -12.67 -4.29 -1.37
N ARG A 88 -11.67 -4.28 -2.25
CA ARG A 88 -10.26 -4.39 -1.90
C ARG A 88 -9.51 -3.17 -2.36
N VAL A 89 -8.75 -2.57 -1.47
CA VAL A 89 -7.86 -1.45 -1.77
C VAL A 89 -6.43 -1.87 -1.42
N TYR A 90 -5.56 -1.95 -2.41
CA TYR A 90 -4.14 -2.23 -2.24
C TYR A 90 -3.34 -0.97 -2.55
N LEU A 91 -2.68 -0.44 -1.54
CA LEU A 91 -1.78 0.69 -1.68
C LEU A 91 -0.34 0.22 -1.80
N THR A 92 0.35 0.73 -2.80
CA THR A 92 1.76 0.46 -3.07
C THR A 92 2.42 1.73 -3.65
N GLY A 93 3.64 1.62 -4.14
CA GLY A 93 4.38 2.76 -4.70
C GLY A 93 5.69 2.95 -3.98
N GLY A 94 6.01 4.15 -3.51
CA GLY A 94 7.15 4.39 -2.63
C GLY A 94 6.95 3.70 -1.28
N GLU A 95 6.63 4.45 -0.25
CA GLU A 95 6.26 3.89 1.06
C GLU A 95 4.95 4.55 1.54
N PRO A 96 3.83 3.82 1.55
CA PRO A 96 2.53 4.38 1.94
C PRO A 96 2.50 4.98 3.34
N THR A 97 3.22 4.39 4.31
CA THR A 97 3.22 4.85 5.71
C THR A 97 3.86 6.21 5.94
N VAL A 98 4.57 6.77 4.93
CA VAL A 98 5.15 8.13 5.00
C VAL A 98 4.41 9.14 4.12
N MET A 99 3.32 8.74 3.48
CA MET A 99 2.53 9.58 2.59
C MET A 99 1.34 10.20 3.33
N LYS A 100 1.29 11.53 3.40
CA LYS A 100 0.19 12.25 4.08
C LYS A 100 -1.18 11.94 3.46
N GLU A 101 -1.23 11.69 2.16
CA GLU A 101 -2.42 11.36 1.38
C GLU A 101 -3.08 10.07 1.88
N VAL A 102 -2.28 9.10 2.34
CA VAL A 102 -2.79 7.86 2.97
C VAL A 102 -3.50 8.16 4.28
N TYR A 103 -2.91 9.02 5.11
CA TYR A 103 -3.54 9.43 6.38
C TYR A 103 -4.82 10.23 6.15
N GLU A 104 -4.86 11.07 5.13
CA GLU A 104 -6.03 11.85 4.73
C GLU A 104 -7.16 10.89 4.29
N PHE A 105 -6.88 9.95 3.39
CA PHE A 105 -7.83 8.93 2.96
C PHE A 105 -8.38 8.10 4.13
N MET A 106 -7.50 7.65 5.05
CA MET A 106 -7.94 6.89 6.23
C MET A 106 -8.91 7.72 7.09
N ARG A 107 -8.62 9.00 7.32
CA ARG A 107 -9.52 9.90 8.07
C ARG A 107 -10.87 10.09 7.39
N GLU A 108 -10.88 10.24 6.07
CA GLU A 108 -12.11 10.36 5.29
C GLU A 108 -12.93 9.08 5.36
N CYS A 109 -12.32 7.90 5.22
CA CYS A 109 -13.00 6.63 5.40
C CYS A 109 -13.62 6.49 6.81
N ILE A 110 -12.90 6.90 7.85
CA ILE A 110 -13.39 6.88 9.23
C ILE A 110 -14.57 7.84 9.40
N ALA A 111 -14.48 9.06 8.87
CA ALA A 111 -15.54 10.06 8.95
C ALA A 111 -16.84 9.59 8.26
N GLU A 112 -16.73 8.87 7.16
CA GLU A 112 -17.85 8.30 6.41
C GLU A 112 -18.32 6.92 6.94
N ASN A 113 -17.72 6.42 8.04
CA ASN A 113 -17.98 5.07 8.59
C ASN A 113 -17.74 3.95 7.55
N LYS A 114 -16.74 4.11 6.70
CA LYS A 114 -16.34 3.19 5.63
C LYS A 114 -15.00 2.54 5.97
N THR A 115 -14.97 1.69 6.98
CA THR A 115 -13.76 1.01 7.47
C THR A 115 -13.86 -0.52 7.42
N ASP A 116 -14.93 -1.05 6.82
CA ASP A 116 -15.19 -2.50 6.70
C ASP A 116 -14.97 -2.98 5.25
N PHE A 117 -13.76 -2.74 4.73
CA PHE A 117 -13.29 -3.26 3.45
C PHE A 117 -11.88 -3.85 3.61
N ASP A 118 -11.45 -4.68 2.66
CA ASP A 118 -10.08 -5.24 2.66
C ASP A 118 -9.09 -4.15 2.26
N PHE A 119 -8.37 -3.62 3.25
CA PHE A 119 -7.39 -2.57 3.06
C PHE A 119 -5.98 -3.11 3.27
N THR A 120 -5.20 -3.23 2.22
CA THR A 120 -3.84 -3.77 2.25
C THR A 120 -2.81 -2.72 1.87
N LEU A 121 -1.77 -2.58 2.68
CA LEU A 121 -0.60 -1.75 2.38
C LEU A 121 0.61 -2.63 2.04
N GLY A 122 1.21 -2.40 0.87
CA GLY A 122 2.56 -2.87 0.56
C GLY A 122 3.56 -1.92 1.21
N THR A 123 4.27 -2.37 2.25
CA THR A 123 5.13 -1.50 3.07
C THR A 123 6.51 -2.11 3.28
N ASN A 124 7.52 -1.26 3.46
CA ASN A 124 8.83 -1.68 3.96
C ASN A 124 8.87 -1.85 5.49
N CYS A 125 7.80 -1.46 6.18
CA CYS A 125 7.61 -1.57 7.63
C CYS A 125 8.70 -0.89 8.48
N GLN A 126 9.50 0.02 7.88
CA GLN A 126 10.56 0.73 8.60
C GLN A 126 10.02 1.85 9.47
N PHE A 127 8.86 2.39 9.15
CA PHE A 127 8.25 3.52 9.86
C PHE A 127 6.76 3.29 10.06
N ILE A 128 6.36 3.17 11.32
CA ILE A 128 4.96 3.15 11.76
C ILE A 128 4.82 4.23 12.84
N SER A 129 4.10 5.30 12.57
CA SER A 129 3.85 6.35 13.56
C SER A 129 2.65 5.99 14.45
N ASP A 130 2.61 6.54 15.66
CA ASP A 130 1.47 6.39 16.57
C ASP A 130 0.17 6.83 15.88
N THR A 131 0.19 7.98 15.17
CA THR A 131 -0.98 8.46 14.42
C THR A 131 -1.41 7.50 13.32
N PHE A 132 -0.46 6.85 12.62
CA PHE A 132 -0.79 5.84 11.62
C PHE A 132 -1.47 4.64 12.27
N LEU A 133 -0.93 4.18 13.38
CA LEU A 133 -1.45 3.03 14.12
C LEU A 133 -2.85 3.30 14.67
N GLU A 134 -3.06 4.47 15.29
CA GLU A 134 -4.37 4.91 15.73
C GLU A 134 -5.42 4.89 14.61
N LEU A 135 -5.06 5.37 13.41
CA LEU A 135 -5.96 5.33 12.25
C LEU A 135 -6.20 3.89 11.77
N ALA A 136 -5.14 3.06 11.73
CA ALA A 136 -5.24 1.68 11.30
C ALA A 136 -6.19 0.86 12.17
N ASP A 137 -6.21 1.10 13.48
CA ASP A 137 -7.07 0.42 14.45
C ASP A 137 -8.58 0.62 14.21
N HIS A 138 -8.97 1.62 13.40
CA HIS A 138 -10.36 1.80 13.00
C HIS A 138 -10.82 0.83 11.89
N PHE A 139 -9.89 0.19 11.18
CA PHE A 139 -10.23 -0.66 10.03
C PHE A 139 -10.37 -2.12 10.45
N THR A 140 -11.49 -2.74 10.10
CA THR A 140 -11.80 -4.12 10.45
C THR A 140 -10.87 -5.13 9.76
N HIS A 141 -10.42 -4.82 8.54
CA HIS A 141 -9.62 -5.70 7.69
C HIS A 141 -8.38 -4.99 7.14
N MET A 142 -7.51 -4.53 8.04
CA MET A 142 -6.24 -3.92 7.66
C MET A 142 -5.14 -4.97 7.58
N ASN A 143 -4.46 -5.03 6.42
CA ASN A 143 -3.40 -6.00 6.14
C ASN A 143 -2.11 -5.27 5.75
N PHE A 144 -0.98 -5.83 6.15
CA PHE A 144 0.34 -5.31 5.83
C PHE A 144 1.15 -6.35 5.04
N ALA A 145 1.33 -6.08 3.74
CA ALA A 145 2.22 -6.88 2.89
C ALA A 145 3.65 -6.37 3.06
N VAL A 146 4.37 -6.90 4.05
CA VAL A 146 5.72 -6.45 4.38
C VAL A 146 6.73 -6.95 3.36
N SER A 147 7.46 -6.01 2.79
CA SER A 147 8.48 -6.29 1.76
C SER A 147 9.81 -6.63 2.39
N LEU A 148 10.26 -7.87 2.25
CA LEU A 148 11.55 -8.37 2.75
C LEU A 148 12.36 -9.01 1.61
N ASP A 149 13.68 -8.75 1.59
CA ASP A 149 14.61 -9.32 0.59
C ASP A 149 15.67 -10.23 1.25
N GLY A 150 15.48 -10.58 2.53
CA GLY A 150 16.36 -11.45 3.27
C GLY A 150 16.12 -11.38 4.77
N TYR A 151 17.05 -11.93 5.53
CA TYR A 151 17.01 -11.93 7.00
C TYR A 151 18.16 -11.08 7.55
N GLY A 152 17.89 -10.28 8.59
CA GLY A 152 18.88 -9.49 9.30
C GLY A 152 19.65 -8.55 8.36
N GLN A 153 20.99 -8.55 8.47
CA GLN A 153 21.86 -7.70 7.67
C GLN A 153 21.74 -7.92 6.16
N VAL A 154 21.26 -9.08 5.70
CA VAL A 154 21.01 -9.32 4.26
C VAL A 154 19.87 -8.43 3.79
N ASN A 155 18.80 -8.31 4.58
CA ASN A 155 17.72 -7.40 4.27
C ASN A 155 18.21 -5.95 4.24
N ASP A 156 18.99 -5.52 5.24
CA ASP A 156 19.49 -4.14 5.34
C ASP A 156 20.47 -3.81 4.19
N TYR A 157 21.21 -4.78 3.71
CA TYR A 157 22.07 -4.63 2.53
C TYR A 157 21.25 -4.39 1.24
N TRP A 158 20.18 -5.17 1.03
CA TRP A 158 19.34 -5.04 -0.16
C TRP A 158 18.41 -3.83 -0.09
N ARG A 159 17.86 -3.57 1.09
CA ARG A 159 16.99 -2.44 1.38
C ARG A 159 17.75 -1.32 2.06
N TRP A 160 18.69 -0.72 1.33
CA TRP A 160 19.54 0.34 1.87
C TRP A 160 18.75 1.41 2.61
N LEU A 161 19.25 1.81 3.78
CA LEU A 161 18.63 2.65 4.81
C LEU A 161 17.60 1.93 5.70
N SER A 162 17.36 0.63 5.53
CA SER A 162 16.54 -0.13 6.48
C SER A 162 17.33 -0.56 7.72
N ASN A 163 16.60 -0.91 8.74
CA ASN A 163 17.09 -1.54 9.96
C ASN A 163 16.21 -2.73 10.30
N TRP A 164 16.75 -3.92 10.26
CA TRP A 164 16.03 -5.16 10.47
C TRP A 164 15.29 -5.22 11.82
N ASP A 165 15.96 -4.80 12.90
CA ASP A 165 15.37 -4.87 14.24
C ASP A 165 14.16 -3.94 14.35
N THR A 166 14.21 -2.78 13.70
CA THR A 166 13.07 -1.85 13.62
C THR A 166 11.90 -2.48 12.84
N ILE A 167 12.18 -3.12 11.71
CA ILE A 167 11.14 -3.79 10.91
C ILE A 167 10.44 -4.88 11.75
N VAL A 168 11.24 -5.72 12.42
CA VAL A 168 10.70 -6.79 13.28
C VAL A 168 9.90 -6.24 14.46
N ALA A 169 10.34 -5.14 15.06
CA ALA A 169 9.61 -4.48 16.13
C ALA A 169 8.26 -3.93 15.64
N ASN A 170 8.25 -3.28 14.48
CA ASN A 170 7.04 -2.74 13.88
C ASN A 170 6.06 -3.84 13.44
N MET A 171 6.54 -4.95 12.87
CA MET A 171 5.68 -6.10 12.56
C MET A 171 4.98 -6.64 13.82
N LYS A 172 5.74 -6.83 14.91
CA LYS A 172 5.17 -7.28 16.19
C LYS A 172 4.17 -6.27 16.77
N LEU A 173 4.44 -4.96 16.62
CA LEU A 173 3.53 -3.92 17.05
C LEU A 173 2.19 -4.01 16.31
N LEU A 174 2.23 -4.15 14.98
CA LEU A 174 1.04 -4.31 14.17
C LEU A 174 0.25 -5.58 14.52
N GLU A 175 0.93 -6.71 14.74
CA GLU A 175 0.30 -7.96 15.21
C GLU A 175 -0.35 -7.80 16.60
N GLN A 176 0.28 -7.07 17.53
CA GLN A 176 -0.27 -6.79 18.87
C GLN A 176 -1.55 -5.94 18.81
N HIS A 177 -1.69 -5.10 17.78
CA HIS A 177 -2.91 -4.33 17.48
C HIS A 177 -3.96 -5.14 16.72
N GLY A 178 -3.69 -6.42 16.42
CA GLY A 178 -4.64 -7.32 15.77
C GLY A 178 -4.63 -7.26 14.25
N HIS A 179 -3.68 -6.54 13.66
CA HIS A 179 -3.53 -6.46 12.21
C HIS A 179 -2.87 -7.72 11.64
N ASN A 180 -3.17 -8.02 10.38
CA ASN A 180 -2.55 -9.12 9.63
C ASN A 180 -1.25 -8.62 8.97
N VAL A 181 -0.12 -9.28 9.28
CA VAL A 181 1.22 -8.90 8.82
C VAL A 181 1.90 -10.03 8.06
#